data_32652439781d1bee4afa0dff7abd34c0
#
_entry.id   32652439781d1bee4afa0dff7abd34c0
#
_cell.length_a   1.000
_cell.length_b   1.000
_cell.length_c   1.000
_cell.angle_alpha   90.00
_cell.angle_beta   90.00
_cell.angle_gamma   90.00
#
_symmetry.space_group_name_H-M   'P 1'
#
loop_
_entity.id
_entity.type
_entity.pdbx_description
1 polymer ?
#
loop_
_entity_poly.entity_id
_entity_poly.type
_entity_poly.pdbx_seq_one_letter_code
_entity_poly.pdbx_strand_id
1 'polypeptide(L)'
;MKNFQIFAFADEASGQVDGQIRALLRNGLQGLEIRGVDGGNISVLSPAKVKEVAHLLTENGIAVWSIGSPTGKVRLCDDWNAHVDSFKGMLDAAAVFGTKAFRMFSFFDAQGEKNEVIDRLGTLCDIAKGYDVKLCHENEKGIFGDTPERTK
;
A
#
# COMPACT_ATOMS: atom_id res chain seq x y z
N MET A 1 -13.54 -16.20 -23.40
CA MET A 1 -13.86 -15.06 -22.52
C MET A 1 -12.60 -14.69 -21.75
N LYS A 2 -12.22 -13.41 -21.65
CA LYS A 2 -11.12 -13.00 -20.78
C LYS A 2 -11.56 -13.26 -19.34
N ASN A 3 -10.85 -14.11 -18.60
CA ASN A 3 -11.07 -14.30 -17.18
C ASN A 3 -10.52 -13.08 -16.47
N PHE A 4 -11.39 -12.27 -15.89
CA PHE A 4 -10.99 -11.17 -15.01
C PHE A 4 -10.66 -11.75 -13.64
N GLN A 5 -9.54 -11.31 -13.05
CA GLN A 5 -9.24 -11.55 -11.64
C GLN A 5 -9.81 -10.38 -10.83
N ILE A 6 -10.44 -10.68 -9.70
CA ILE A 6 -11.06 -9.69 -8.84
C ILE A 6 -10.32 -9.70 -7.50
N PHE A 7 -9.90 -8.52 -7.07
CA PHE A 7 -9.21 -8.25 -5.81
C PHE A 7 -10.02 -7.28 -4.96
N ALA A 8 -9.85 -7.30 -3.66
CA ALA A 8 -10.59 -6.44 -2.74
C ALA A 8 -9.72 -5.94 -1.57
N PHE A 9 -10.18 -4.90 -0.88
CA PHE A 9 -9.72 -4.55 0.46
C PHE A 9 -10.39 -5.48 1.47
N ALA A 10 -9.73 -6.57 1.81
CA ALA A 10 -10.32 -7.62 2.64
C ALA A 10 -10.48 -7.20 4.12
N ASP A 11 -9.77 -6.18 4.56
CA ASP A 11 -9.91 -5.58 5.89
C ASP A 11 -11.27 -4.87 6.11
N GLU A 12 -12.00 -4.56 5.05
CA GLU A 12 -13.40 -4.12 5.11
C GLU A 12 -14.35 -5.25 5.59
N ALA A 13 -13.98 -6.50 5.37
CA ALA A 13 -14.77 -7.66 5.80
C ALA A 13 -14.39 -8.15 7.20
N SER A 14 -13.12 -8.03 7.59
CA SER A 14 -12.61 -8.46 8.90
C SER A 14 -11.28 -7.78 9.23
N GLY A 15 -11.12 -7.33 10.48
CA GLY A 15 -9.83 -6.87 10.98
C GLY A 15 -8.78 -7.99 11.15
N GLN A 16 -9.20 -9.26 11.19
CA GLN A 16 -8.32 -10.42 11.39
C GLN A 16 -8.03 -11.13 10.07
N VAL A 17 -6.77 -11.52 9.84
CA VAL A 17 -6.34 -12.13 8.56
C VAL A 17 -7.13 -13.39 8.21
N ASP A 18 -7.41 -14.25 9.17
CA ASP A 18 -8.23 -15.46 8.94
C ASP A 18 -9.66 -15.11 8.49
N GLY A 19 -10.23 -14.04 9.04
CA GLY A 19 -11.53 -13.53 8.63
C GLY A 19 -11.51 -12.97 7.20
N GLN A 20 -10.44 -12.27 6.84
CA GLN A 20 -10.22 -11.75 5.50
C GLN A 20 -10.12 -12.89 4.48
N ILE A 21 -9.30 -13.91 4.76
CA ILE A 21 -9.16 -15.11 3.91
C ILE A 21 -10.52 -15.79 3.69
N ARG A 22 -11.26 -16.05 4.78
CA ARG A 22 -12.60 -16.66 4.67
C ARG A 22 -13.56 -15.81 3.83
N ALA A 23 -13.51 -14.50 3.96
CA ALA A 23 -14.36 -13.59 3.18
C ALA A 23 -14.02 -13.65 1.69
N LEU A 24 -12.72 -13.61 1.34
CA LEU A 24 -12.26 -13.72 -0.05
C LEU A 24 -12.69 -15.06 -0.67
N LEU A 25 -12.40 -16.18 -0.01
CA LEU A 25 -12.75 -17.52 -0.50
C LEU A 25 -14.27 -17.69 -0.69
N ARG A 26 -15.07 -17.25 0.29
CA ARG A 26 -16.54 -17.33 0.22
C ARG A 26 -17.12 -16.58 -0.98
N ASN A 27 -16.48 -15.48 -1.39
CA ASN A 27 -16.92 -14.65 -2.50
C ASN A 27 -16.20 -14.97 -3.82
N GLY A 28 -15.36 -16.02 -3.88
CA GLY A 28 -14.64 -16.43 -5.08
C GLY A 28 -13.61 -15.42 -5.56
N LEU A 29 -13.06 -14.59 -4.65
CA LEU A 29 -12.04 -13.61 -4.97
C LEU A 29 -10.66 -14.26 -4.97
N GLN A 30 -9.80 -13.83 -5.90
CA GLN A 30 -8.47 -14.41 -6.11
C GLN A 30 -7.38 -13.77 -5.24
N GLY A 31 -7.67 -12.63 -4.61
CA GLY A 31 -6.68 -11.96 -3.77
C GLY A 31 -7.15 -10.62 -3.24
N LEU A 32 -6.18 -9.86 -2.73
CA LEU A 32 -6.44 -8.59 -2.06
C LEU A 32 -5.40 -7.52 -2.42
N GLU A 33 -5.78 -6.27 -2.22
CA GLU A 33 -4.86 -5.18 -1.91
C GLU A 33 -4.70 -5.16 -0.39
N ILE A 34 -3.49 -5.45 0.11
CA ILE A 34 -3.24 -5.58 1.54
C ILE A 34 -3.05 -4.20 2.17
N ARG A 35 -3.90 -3.84 3.14
CA ARG A 35 -3.92 -2.55 3.83
C ARG A 35 -3.89 -2.73 5.34
N GLY A 36 -4.84 -3.44 5.90
CA GLY A 36 -4.97 -3.72 7.32
C GLY A 36 -4.91 -5.22 7.63
N VAL A 37 -4.19 -5.58 8.71
CA VAL A 37 -4.02 -6.97 9.16
C VAL A 37 -3.99 -7.00 10.68
N ASP A 38 -4.85 -7.84 11.29
CA ASP A 38 -4.91 -8.10 12.73
C ASP A 38 -4.98 -6.81 13.57
N GLY A 39 -5.78 -5.84 13.09
CA GLY A 39 -5.99 -4.55 13.73
C GLY A 39 -4.88 -3.51 13.51
N GLY A 40 -3.81 -3.86 12.79
CA GLY A 40 -2.73 -2.96 12.41
C GLY A 40 -2.76 -2.59 10.92
N ASN A 41 -2.22 -1.41 10.58
CA ASN A 41 -1.95 -1.07 9.19
C ASN A 41 -0.66 -1.77 8.71
N ILE A 42 -0.56 -2.04 7.41
CA ILE A 42 0.64 -2.66 6.80
C ILE A 42 1.95 -1.94 7.17
N SER A 43 1.91 -0.64 7.41
CA SER A 43 3.07 0.19 7.76
C SER A 43 3.67 -0.09 9.15
N VAL A 44 2.95 -0.78 10.03
CA VAL A 44 3.40 -1.09 11.40
C VAL A 44 3.63 -2.59 11.63
N LEU A 45 3.49 -3.43 10.61
CA LEU A 45 3.71 -4.87 10.74
C LEU A 45 5.22 -5.18 10.89
N SER A 46 5.53 -6.04 11.86
CA SER A 46 6.90 -6.55 11.97
C SER A 46 7.26 -7.47 10.79
N PRO A 47 8.54 -7.60 10.44
CA PRO A 47 8.97 -8.53 9.38
C PRO A 47 8.53 -9.99 9.64
N ALA A 48 8.45 -10.41 10.90
CA ALA A 48 7.96 -11.74 11.26
C ALA A 48 6.47 -11.88 10.94
N LYS A 49 5.66 -10.86 11.26
CA LYS A 49 4.22 -10.84 10.96
C LYS A 49 3.95 -10.79 9.46
N VAL A 50 4.74 -10.03 8.71
CA VAL A 50 4.64 -10.01 7.24
C VAL A 50 4.85 -11.40 6.65
N LYS A 51 5.86 -12.15 7.11
CA LYS A 51 6.13 -13.53 6.66
C LYS A 51 5.01 -14.50 7.05
N GLU A 52 4.49 -14.40 8.26
CA GLU A 52 3.36 -15.20 8.74
C GLU A 52 2.14 -15.00 7.85
N VAL A 53 1.77 -13.73 7.59
CA VAL A 53 0.62 -13.39 6.75
C VAL A 53 0.83 -13.85 5.31
N ALA A 54 2.02 -13.67 4.74
CA ALA A 54 2.34 -14.13 3.39
C ALA A 54 2.19 -15.65 3.27
N HIS A 55 2.62 -16.40 4.29
CA HIS A 55 2.45 -17.86 4.35
C HIS A 55 0.97 -18.25 4.36
N LEU A 56 0.17 -17.65 5.27
CA LEU A 56 -1.27 -17.90 5.37
C LEU A 56 -2.02 -17.62 4.07
N LEU A 57 -1.72 -16.50 3.41
CA LEU A 57 -2.32 -16.15 2.13
C LEU A 57 -1.94 -17.17 1.05
N THR A 58 -0.66 -17.55 0.97
CA THR A 58 -0.16 -18.53 0.00
C THR A 58 -0.79 -19.91 0.18
N GLU A 59 -0.90 -20.41 1.42
CA GLU A 59 -1.53 -21.70 1.72
C GLU A 59 -3.00 -21.75 1.32
N ASN A 60 -3.67 -20.60 1.31
CA ASN A 60 -5.08 -20.46 0.89
C ASN A 60 -5.24 -20.05 -0.59
N GLY A 61 -4.15 -19.98 -1.35
CA GLY A 61 -4.19 -19.62 -2.78
C GLY A 61 -4.61 -18.17 -3.03
N ILE A 62 -4.43 -17.27 -2.05
CA ILE A 62 -4.78 -15.85 -2.14
C ILE A 62 -3.55 -15.04 -2.55
N ALA A 63 -3.67 -14.31 -3.67
CA ALA A 63 -2.61 -13.43 -4.15
C ALA A 63 -2.67 -12.03 -3.51
N VAL A 64 -1.52 -11.40 -3.31
CA VAL A 64 -1.45 -9.97 -2.99
C VAL A 64 -1.23 -9.19 -4.28
N TRP A 65 -2.24 -8.42 -4.68
CA TRP A 65 -2.19 -7.59 -5.90
C TRP A 65 -1.33 -6.35 -5.69
N SER A 66 -1.55 -5.64 -4.58
CA SER A 66 -0.80 -4.43 -4.26
C SER A 66 -0.68 -4.21 -2.75
N ILE A 67 0.29 -3.38 -2.36
CA ILE A 67 0.37 -2.81 -1.02
C ILE A 67 -0.52 -1.57 -0.95
N GLY A 68 -1.58 -1.62 -0.15
CA GLY A 68 -2.46 -0.50 0.16
C GLY A 68 -1.84 0.41 1.22
N SER A 69 -0.71 1.05 0.90
CA SER A 69 0.08 1.79 1.88
C SER A 69 -0.53 3.13 2.26
N PRO A 70 -0.21 3.67 3.46
CA PRO A 70 -0.49 5.06 3.83
C PRO A 70 0.63 6.03 3.42
N THR A 71 1.60 5.61 2.61
CA THR A 71 2.72 6.47 2.16
C THR A 71 2.18 7.75 1.55
N GLY A 72 2.68 8.89 2.01
CA GLY A 72 2.19 10.22 1.62
C GLY A 72 0.97 10.73 2.40
N LYS A 73 0.36 9.95 3.29
CA LYS A 73 -0.66 10.43 4.25
C LYS A 73 -0.02 11.01 5.51
N VAL A 74 0.88 11.95 5.31
CA VAL A 74 1.58 12.74 6.33
C VAL A 74 1.63 14.19 5.86
N ARG A 75 1.95 15.14 6.77
CA ARG A 75 2.22 16.53 6.40
C ARG A 75 3.69 16.73 6.03
N LEU A 76 3.98 17.76 5.28
CA LEU A 76 5.36 18.08 4.92
C LEU A 76 6.22 18.45 6.15
N CYS A 77 5.63 18.92 7.23
CA CYS A 77 6.32 19.22 8.50
C CYS A 77 6.56 18.01 9.40
N ASP A 78 6.00 16.84 9.09
CA ASP A 78 6.22 15.62 9.86
C ASP A 78 7.64 15.05 9.60
N ASP A 79 8.08 14.12 10.45
CA ASP A 79 9.41 13.52 10.35
C ASP A 79 9.57 12.75 9.04
N TRP A 80 10.28 13.36 8.09
CA TRP A 80 10.55 12.81 6.78
C TRP A 80 11.38 11.53 6.83
N ASN A 81 12.37 11.43 7.72
CA ASN A 81 13.22 10.26 7.82
C ASN A 81 12.43 9.05 8.33
N ALA A 82 11.61 9.23 9.36
CA ALA A 82 10.72 8.20 9.86
C ALA A 82 9.72 7.74 8.78
N HIS A 83 9.22 8.69 7.96
CA HIS A 83 8.33 8.38 6.84
C HIS A 83 9.02 7.52 5.77
N VAL A 84 10.25 7.88 5.39
CA VAL A 84 11.07 7.13 4.43
C VAL A 84 11.42 5.73 4.98
N ASP A 85 11.73 5.60 6.26
CA ASP A 85 12.03 4.30 6.87
C ASP A 85 10.79 3.39 6.90
N SER A 86 9.63 3.94 7.23
CA SER A 86 8.34 3.22 7.13
C SER A 86 8.05 2.79 5.69
N PHE A 87 8.29 3.67 4.71
CA PHE A 87 8.13 3.34 3.30
C PHE A 87 9.03 2.18 2.86
N LYS A 88 10.32 2.18 3.23
CA LYS A 88 11.26 1.08 2.94
C LYS A 88 10.78 -0.23 3.55
N GLY A 89 10.32 -0.21 4.81
CA GLY A 89 9.76 -1.40 5.46
C GLY A 89 8.57 -2.00 4.72
N MET A 90 7.71 -1.14 4.13
CA MET A 90 6.61 -1.61 3.29
C MET A 90 7.05 -2.10 1.91
N LEU A 91 8.15 -1.58 1.35
CA LEU A 91 8.76 -2.13 0.12
C LEU A 91 9.36 -3.52 0.37
N ASP A 92 10.01 -3.72 1.53
CA ASP A 92 10.47 -5.06 1.96
C ASP A 92 9.28 -6.03 2.09
N ALA A 93 8.16 -5.57 2.64
CA ALA A 93 6.93 -6.36 2.72
C ALA A 93 6.37 -6.68 1.33
N ALA A 94 6.42 -5.74 0.36
CA ALA A 94 6.01 -5.99 -1.01
C ALA A 94 6.81 -7.13 -1.66
N ALA A 95 8.11 -7.18 -1.41
CA ALA A 95 8.98 -8.26 -1.87
C ALA A 95 8.58 -9.61 -1.26
N VAL A 96 8.26 -9.66 0.04
CA VAL A 96 7.80 -10.89 0.73
C VAL A 96 6.45 -11.36 0.19
N PHE A 97 5.52 -10.45 -0.07
CA PHE A 97 4.21 -10.76 -0.66
C PHE A 97 4.27 -11.07 -2.17
N GLY A 98 5.40 -10.81 -2.83
CA GLY A 98 5.56 -11.04 -4.26
C GLY A 98 4.78 -10.06 -5.14
N THR A 99 4.44 -8.88 -4.63
CA THR A 99 3.73 -7.85 -5.40
C THR A 99 4.66 -6.74 -5.90
N LYS A 100 4.33 -6.21 -7.08
CA LYS A 100 5.06 -5.09 -7.70
C LYS A 100 4.23 -3.81 -7.76
N ALA A 101 3.02 -3.81 -7.23
CA ALA A 101 2.16 -2.65 -7.17
C ALA A 101 2.11 -2.10 -5.74
N PHE A 102 2.23 -0.78 -5.64
CA PHE A 102 2.30 -0.09 -4.34
C PHE A 102 1.54 1.22 -4.43
N ARG A 103 0.44 1.34 -3.69
CA ARG A 103 -0.34 2.57 -3.64
C ARG A 103 0.32 3.58 -2.71
N MET A 104 0.25 4.86 -3.11
CA MET A 104 0.74 6.00 -2.32
C MET A 104 -0.11 7.24 -2.55
N PHE A 105 0.13 8.27 -1.75
CA PHE A 105 -0.54 9.57 -1.75
C PHE A 105 0.49 10.72 -1.83
N SER A 106 0.02 11.99 -1.76
CA SER A 106 0.86 13.17 -1.99
C SER A 106 0.70 14.26 -0.92
N PHE A 107 0.83 13.90 0.34
CA PHE A 107 0.90 14.77 1.53
C PHE A 107 -0.35 15.62 1.83
N PHE A 108 -0.74 15.63 3.11
CA PHE A 108 -1.85 16.45 3.59
C PHE A 108 -1.50 17.95 3.59
N ASP A 109 -2.51 18.79 3.30
CA ASP A 109 -2.46 20.25 3.39
C ASP A 109 -1.30 20.89 2.60
N ALA A 110 -0.85 20.25 1.51
CA ALA A 110 0.35 20.62 0.74
C ALA A 110 0.06 21.38 -0.57
N GLN A 111 -1.16 21.93 -0.74
CA GLN A 111 -1.60 22.53 -2.01
C GLN A 111 -0.76 23.72 -2.46
N GLY A 112 -0.09 24.43 -1.53
CA GLY A 112 0.81 25.54 -1.82
C GLY A 112 2.28 25.14 -2.06
N GLU A 113 2.65 23.89 -1.80
CA GLU A 113 4.04 23.44 -1.70
C GLU A 113 4.46 22.51 -2.83
N LYS A 114 4.02 22.83 -4.07
CA LYS A 114 4.19 21.96 -5.25
C LYS A 114 5.61 21.42 -5.42
N ASN A 115 6.62 22.29 -5.30
CA ASN A 115 8.01 21.90 -5.57
C ASN A 115 8.50 20.89 -4.52
N GLU A 116 8.22 21.13 -3.22
CA GLU A 116 8.59 20.20 -2.16
C GLU A 116 7.87 18.85 -2.30
N VAL A 117 6.58 18.87 -2.67
CA VAL A 117 5.83 17.63 -2.96
C VAL A 117 6.51 16.84 -4.07
N ILE A 118 6.86 17.49 -5.20
CA ILE A 118 7.52 16.85 -6.34
C ILE A 118 8.88 16.26 -5.93
N ASP A 119 9.70 17.00 -5.18
CA ASP A 119 11.02 16.54 -4.74
C ASP A 119 10.91 15.32 -3.82
N ARG A 120 9.96 15.32 -2.88
CA ARG A 120 9.71 14.17 -1.98
C ARG A 120 9.17 12.96 -2.74
N LEU A 121 8.21 13.16 -3.64
CA LEU A 121 7.70 12.07 -4.49
C LEU A 121 8.82 11.50 -5.38
N GLY A 122 9.68 12.36 -5.94
CA GLY A 122 10.87 11.96 -6.70
C GLY A 122 11.80 11.07 -5.88
N THR A 123 12.06 11.46 -4.62
CA THR A 123 12.87 10.66 -3.68
C THR A 123 12.26 9.28 -3.43
N LEU A 124 10.94 9.19 -3.20
CA LEU A 124 10.26 7.90 -3.02
C LEU A 124 10.32 7.06 -4.30
N CYS A 125 10.17 7.67 -5.47
CA CYS A 125 10.31 6.98 -6.76
C CYS A 125 11.72 6.40 -6.94
N ASP A 126 12.76 7.16 -6.59
CA ASP A 126 14.15 6.69 -6.72
C ASP A 126 14.46 5.53 -5.77
N ILE A 127 13.95 5.57 -4.55
CA ILE A 127 14.03 4.44 -3.61
C ILE A 127 13.33 3.21 -4.18
N ALA A 128 12.10 3.36 -4.69
CA ALA A 128 11.29 2.25 -5.21
C ALA A 128 11.93 1.55 -6.42
N LYS A 129 12.73 2.24 -7.22
CA LYS A 129 13.47 1.64 -8.35
C LYS A 129 14.36 0.48 -7.92
N GLY A 130 14.94 0.56 -6.71
CA GLY A 130 15.76 -0.51 -6.15
C GLY A 130 14.98 -1.78 -5.76
N TYR A 131 13.65 -1.69 -5.70
CA TYR A 131 12.76 -2.79 -5.30
C TYR A 131 11.94 -3.38 -6.46
N ASP A 132 12.12 -2.89 -7.69
CA ASP A 132 11.30 -3.26 -8.86
C ASP A 132 9.78 -3.14 -8.58
N VAL A 133 9.39 -2.09 -7.87
CA VAL A 133 8.01 -1.78 -7.48
C VAL A 133 7.51 -0.56 -8.23
N LYS A 134 6.29 -0.65 -8.75
CA LYS A 134 5.58 0.48 -9.38
C LYS A 134 4.75 1.21 -8.33
N LEU A 135 5.07 2.50 -8.11
CA LEU A 135 4.25 3.38 -7.29
C LEU A 135 3.01 3.84 -8.06
N CYS A 136 1.85 3.67 -7.45
CA CYS A 136 0.55 4.07 -7.98
C CYS A 136 0.00 5.18 -7.11
N HIS A 137 -0.07 6.41 -7.65
CA HIS A 137 -0.60 7.55 -6.93
C HIS A 137 -2.13 7.51 -6.93
N GLU A 138 -2.74 7.48 -5.75
CA GLU A 138 -4.18 7.62 -5.55
C GLU A 138 -4.51 9.08 -5.28
N ASN A 139 -5.45 9.64 -6.05
CA ASN A 139 -6.00 10.96 -5.75
C ASN A 139 -7.01 10.87 -4.60
N GLU A 140 -6.93 11.81 -3.66
CA GLU A 140 -7.83 11.87 -2.50
C GLU A 140 -8.02 13.33 -2.07
N LYS A 141 -9.17 13.64 -1.47
CA LYS A 141 -9.40 14.97 -0.89
C LYS A 141 -8.43 15.26 0.26
N GLY A 142 -7.98 16.50 0.38
CA GLY A 142 -7.14 16.95 1.49
C GLY A 142 -5.64 16.65 1.34
N ILE A 143 -5.23 16.00 0.24
CA ILE A 143 -3.82 15.86 -0.13
C ILE A 143 -3.49 16.78 -1.30
N PHE A 144 -2.20 16.93 -1.66
CA PHE A 144 -1.80 17.73 -2.82
C PHE A 144 -2.49 17.26 -4.10
N GLY A 145 -2.51 15.96 -4.38
CA GLY A 145 -3.14 15.34 -5.55
C GLY A 145 -4.65 15.17 -5.41
N ASP A 146 -5.38 16.19 -4.99
CA ASP A 146 -6.84 16.17 -4.81
C ASP A 146 -7.62 16.44 -6.11
N THR A 147 -6.95 16.92 -7.15
CA THR A 147 -7.52 17.16 -8.48
C THR A 147 -6.74 16.46 -9.59
N PRO A 148 -7.37 16.19 -10.75
CA PRO A 148 -6.66 15.60 -11.89
C PRO A 148 -5.47 16.44 -12.39
N GLU A 149 -5.52 17.75 -12.23
CA GLU A 149 -4.44 18.66 -12.63
C GLU A 149 -3.21 18.54 -11.75
N ARG A 150 -3.41 18.19 -10.46
CA ARG A 150 -2.31 18.00 -9.48
C ARG A 150 -1.78 16.57 -9.43
N THR A 151 -2.46 15.62 -10.08
CA THR A 151 -2.01 14.22 -10.17
C THR A 151 -1.20 13.92 -11.43
N LYS A 152 -1.12 14.88 -12.34
CA LYS A 152 -0.32 14.83 -13.58
C LYS A 152 1.05 15.46 -13.36
#